data_01dcb86809bc805aade3549ace5edc24
#
_entry.id   01dcb86809bc805aade3549ace5edc24
#
_cell.length_a   1.000
_cell.length_b   1.000
_cell.length_c   1.000
_cell.angle_alpha   90.00
_cell.angle_beta   90.00
_cell.angle_gamma   90.00
#
_symmetry.space_group_name_H-M   'P 1'
#
loop_
_entity.id
_entity.type
_entity.pdbx_description
1 polymer ?
#
loop_
_entity_poly.entity_id
_entity_poly.type
_entity_poly.pdbx_seq_one_letter_code
_entity_poly.pdbx_strand_id
1 'polypeptide(L)'
;MTQDALSHTFAALADPTRRAMLAQLSSGAANVSELARPFLKDMSLPAVTKHIKVLERAGLVTKTREAQWRPCRLNGEAFKDVANWVEHYRIFWEASFDRLGEYLKTATSKKNRKGKKNDRSK
;
A
#
# COMPACT_ATOMS: atom_id res chain seq x y z
N MET A 1 14.14 -2.93 -24.82
CA MET A 1 13.14 -1.98 -24.33
C MET A 1 13.35 -1.72 -22.86
N THR A 2 13.52 -0.48 -22.51
CA THR A 2 13.69 -0.11 -21.09
C THR A 2 12.32 0.07 -20.44
N GLN A 3 12.18 -0.50 -19.27
CA GLN A 3 11.00 -0.24 -18.46
C GLN A 3 11.16 1.12 -17.81
N ASP A 4 10.07 1.81 -17.67
CA ASP A 4 10.08 3.09 -16.97
C ASP A 4 10.07 2.87 -15.46
N ALA A 5 10.31 3.94 -14.71
CA ALA A 5 10.37 3.87 -13.24
C ALA A 5 9.05 3.41 -12.64
N LEU A 6 7.94 3.83 -13.22
CA LEU A 6 6.62 3.46 -12.71
C LEU A 6 6.37 1.96 -12.85
N SER A 7 6.79 1.37 -13.98
CA SER A 7 6.66 -0.07 -14.18
C SER A 7 7.49 -0.85 -13.16
N HIS A 8 8.69 -0.38 -12.88
CA HIS A 8 9.54 -0.99 -11.85
C HIS A 8 8.88 -0.93 -10.49
N THR A 9 8.27 0.19 -10.17
CA THR A 9 7.56 0.37 -8.91
C THR A 9 6.39 -0.60 -8.80
N PHE A 10 5.57 -0.70 -9.83
CA PHE A 10 4.44 -1.62 -9.84
C PHE A 10 4.90 -3.07 -9.73
N ALA A 11 5.96 -3.43 -10.42
CA ALA A 11 6.49 -4.79 -10.34
C ALA A 11 6.92 -5.12 -8.91
N ALA A 12 7.60 -4.18 -8.25
CA ALA A 12 8.01 -4.37 -6.86
C ALA A 12 6.81 -4.49 -5.93
N LEU A 13 5.75 -3.75 -6.18
CA LEU A 13 4.54 -3.77 -5.36
C LEU A 13 3.66 -4.99 -5.63
N ALA A 14 3.93 -5.75 -6.66
CA ALA A 14 3.11 -6.89 -7.04
C ALA A 14 3.24 -8.07 -6.09
N ASP A 15 4.23 -8.07 -5.22
CA ASP A 15 4.48 -9.17 -4.29
C ASP A 15 3.96 -8.84 -2.89
N PRO A 16 3.15 -9.73 -2.28
CA PRO A 16 2.59 -9.44 -0.96
C PRO A 16 3.64 -9.33 0.14
N THR A 17 4.73 -10.10 0.07
CA THR A 17 5.79 -10.00 1.06
C THR A 17 6.44 -8.63 1.01
N ARG A 18 6.69 -8.13 -0.19
CA ARG A 18 7.29 -6.80 -0.32
C ARG A 18 6.35 -5.71 0.17
N ARG A 19 5.05 -5.84 -0.09
CA ARG A 19 4.09 -4.88 0.46
C ARG A 19 4.06 -4.92 2.00
N ALA A 20 4.19 -6.10 2.58
CA ALA A 20 4.25 -6.23 4.05
C ALA A 20 5.52 -5.58 4.62
N MET A 21 6.64 -5.71 3.91
CA MET A 21 7.88 -5.04 4.31
C MET A 21 7.74 -3.52 4.28
N LEU A 22 7.11 -3.00 3.24
CA LEU A 22 6.87 -1.56 3.13
C LEU A 22 5.95 -1.08 4.25
N ALA A 23 4.92 -1.85 4.58
CA ALA A 23 4.03 -1.51 5.68
C ALA A 23 4.79 -1.42 7.00
N GLN A 24 5.73 -2.34 7.21
CA GLN A 24 6.55 -2.34 8.40
C GLN A 24 7.44 -1.09 8.45
N LEU A 25 8.04 -0.71 7.33
CA LEU A 25 8.89 0.46 7.25
C LEU A 25 8.11 1.77 7.35
N SER A 26 6.80 1.74 7.13
CA SER A 26 5.98 2.94 7.30
C SER A 26 5.92 3.39 8.75
N SER A 27 6.23 2.50 9.68
CA SER A 27 6.28 2.83 11.11
C SER A 27 7.63 3.38 11.54
N GLY A 28 8.63 3.31 10.68
CA GLY A 28 9.97 3.81 10.98
C GLY A 28 11.05 2.99 10.31
N ALA A 29 12.26 3.49 10.33
CA ALA A 29 13.40 2.81 9.75
C ALA A 29 13.72 1.53 10.52
N ALA A 30 14.25 0.54 9.83
CA ALA A 30 14.66 -0.71 10.43
C ALA A 30 15.86 -1.26 9.67
N ASN A 31 16.79 -1.88 10.37
CA ASN A 31 17.87 -2.57 9.67
C ASN A 31 17.33 -3.88 9.08
N VAL A 32 18.16 -4.54 8.26
CA VAL A 32 17.72 -5.75 7.55
C VAL A 32 17.27 -6.83 8.53
N SER A 33 17.99 -7.01 9.63
CA SER A 33 17.65 -8.04 10.61
C SER A 33 16.30 -7.78 11.25
N GLU A 34 16.03 -6.53 11.61
CA GLU A 34 14.76 -6.15 12.20
C GLU A 34 13.61 -6.32 11.20
N LEU A 35 13.86 -5.86 9.98
CA LEU A 35 12.85 -5.94 8.92
C LEU A 35 12.55 -7.40 8.56
N ALA A 36 13.56 -8.25 8.60
CA ALA A 36 13.43 -9.66 8.23
C ALA A 36 12.69 -10.49 9.27
N ARG A 37 12.76 -10.10 10.53
CA ARG A 37 12.31 -10.94 11.64
C ARG A 37 10.93 -11.55 11.44
N PRO A 38 9.89 -10.80 11.06
CA PRO A 38 8.55 -11.37 10.92
C PRO A 38 8.44 -12.40 9.80
N PHE A 39 9.39 -12.42 8.88
CA PHE A 39 9.31 -13.26 7.69
C PHE A 39 10.16 -14.53 7.78
N LEU A 40 11.04 -14.60 8.78
CA LEU A 40 12.03 -15.67 8.85
C LEU A 40 11.44 -17.06 9.14
N LYS A 41 10.22 -17.11 9.63
CA LYS A 41 9.55 -18.40 9.84
C LYS A 41 9.11 -19.02 8.51
N ASP A 42 8.93 -18.19 7.48
CA ASP A 42 8.40 -18.62 6.19
C ASP A 42 9.44 -18.58 5.08
N MET A 43 10.53 -17.86 5.26
CA MET A 43 11.57 -17.74 4.22
C MET A 43 12.93 -17.50 4.85
N SER A 44 13.97 -17.77 4.08
CA SER A 44 15.35 -17.59 4.54
C SER A 44 15.75 -16.12 4.52
N LEU A 45 16.79 -15.78 5.25
CA LEU A 45 17.34 -14.42 5.24
C LEU A 45 17.80 -14.01 3.83
N PRO A 46 18.48 -14.87 3.04
CA PRO A 46 18.79 -14.49 1.66
C PRO A 46 17.56 -14.16 0.83
N ALA A 47 16.45 -14.86 1.04
CA ALA A 47 15.21 -14.56 0.33
C ALA A 47 14.67 -13.19 0.74
N VAL A 48 14.70 -12.88 2.03
CA VAL A 48 14.31 -11.54 2.51
C VAL A 48 15.20 -10.48 1.88
N THR A 49 16.51 -10.70 1.87
CA THR A 49 17.46 -9.76 1.30
C THR A 49 17.16 -9.50 -0.18
N LYS A 50 16.79 -10.54 -0.92
CA LYS A 50 16.40 -10.39 -2.32
C LYS A 50 15.20 -9.47 -2.48
N HIS A 51 14.19 -9.64 -1.64
CA HIS A 51 13.02 -8.77 -1.67
C HIS A 51 13.40 -7.32 -1.36
N ILE A 52 14.26 -7.11 -0.40
CA ILE A 52 14.73 -5.76 -0.05
C ILE A 52 15.46 -5.13 -1.23
N LYS A 53 16.29 -5.91 -1.93
CA LYS A 53 17.01 -5.41 -3.11
C LYS A 53 16.06 -5.02 -4.24
N VAL A 54 14.99 -5.77 -4.42
CA VAL A 54 13.98 -5.41 -5.43
C VAL A 54 13.33 -4.08 -5.07
N LEU A 55 12.97 -3.90 -3.80
CA LEU A 55 12.38 -2.65 -3.33
C LEU A 55 13.37 -1.49 -3.47
N GLU A 56 14.63 -1.74 -3.19
CA GLU A 56 15.66 -0.72 -3.29
C GLU A 56 15.88 -0.30 -4.75
N ARG A 57 15.94 -1.27 -5.67
CA ARG A 57 16.11 -0.98 -7.10
C ARG A 57 14.92 -0.22 -7.68
N ALA A 58 13.73 -0.49 -7.15
CA ALA A 58 12.53 0.22 -7.58
C ALA A 58 12.42 1.62 -6.97
N GLY A 59 13.35 1.97 -6.09
CA GLY A 59 13.33 3.28 -5.44
C GLY A 59 12.35 3.42 -4.30
N LEU A 60 11.75 2.32 -3.84
CA LEU A 60 10.77 2.35 -2.76
C LEU A 60 11.43 2.34 -1.39
N VAL A 61 12.65 1.84 -1.31
CA VAL A 61 13.42 1.75 -0.08
C VAL A 61 14.81 2.30 -0.34
N THR A 62 15.32 3.07 0.61
CA THR A 62 16.71 3.52 0.59
C THR A 62 17.41 2.93 1.80
N LYS A 63 18.68 2.60 1.63
CA LYS A 63 19.55 2.23 2.73
C LYS A 63 20.49 3.37 2.98
N THR A 64 20.60 3.80 4.22
CA THR A 64 21.54 4.82 4.60
C THR A 64 22.56 4.23 5.55
N ARG A 65 23.62 4.96 5.79
CA ARG A 65 24.65 4.51 6.70
C ARG A 65 24.79 5.56 7.79
N GLU A 66 24.47 5.15 9.00
CA GLU A 66 24.57 6.02 10.16
C GLU A 66 25.47 5.32 11.17
N ALA A 67 26.75 5.67 11.14
CA ALA A 67 27.80 4.98 11.87
C ALA A 67 27.82 3.51 11.47
N GLN A 68 27.56 2.60 12.40
CA GLN A 68 27.52 1.17 12.08
C GLN A 68 26.12 0.66 11.78
N TRP A 69 25.14 1.52 11.94
CA TRP A 69 23.75 1.18 11.66
C TRP A 69 23.45 1.48 10.19
N ARG A 70 22.77 0.54 9.54
CA ARG A 70 22.43 0.69 8.12
C ARG A 70 20.93 0.50 7.96
N PRO A 71 20.14 1.50 8.33
CA PRO A 71 18.69 1.35 8.27
C PRO A 71 18.16 1.40 6.86
N CYS A 72 17.10 0.64 6.65
CA CYS A 72 16.24 0.77 5.49
C CYS A 72 15.13 1.75 5.83
N ARG A 73 14.81 2.62 4.89
CA ARG A 73 13.75 3.63 5.07
C ARG A 73 12.88 3.65 3.84
N LEU A 74 11.61 3.97 4.03
CA LEU A 74 10.74 4.21 2.89
C LEU A 74 11.24 5.45 2.13
N ASN A 75 11.18 5.37 0.81
CA ASN A 75 11.42 6.52 -0.04
C ASN A 75 10.09 6.94 -0.64
N GLY A 76 9.58 8.09 -0.19
CA GLY A 76 8.26 8.56 -0.61
C GLY A 76 8.15 8.97 -2.06
N GLU A 77 9.27 9.25 -2.73
CA GLU A 77 9.23 9.73 -4.12
C GLU A 77 8.62 8.71 -5.07
N ALA A 78 8.95 7.43 -4.91
CA ALA A 78 8.39 6.40 -5.78
C ALA A 78 6.88 6.25 -5.56
N PHE A 79 6.43 6.39 -4.31
CA PHE A 79 4.99 6.35 -4.00
C PHE A 79 4.27 7.54 -4.59
N LYS A 80 4.93 8.68 -4.65
CA LYS A 80 4.35 9.89 -5.24
C LYS A 80 4.01 9.66 -6.71
N ASP A 81 4.88 8.99 -7.43
CA ASP A 81 4.64 8.67 -8.84
C ASP A 81 3.42 7.75 -9.00
N VAL A 82 3.30 6.75 -8.12
CA VAL A 82 2.14 5.87 -8.11
C VAL A 82 0.88 6.66 -7.82
N ALA A 83 0.92 7.53 -6.81
CA ALA A 83 -0.22 8.34 -6.43
C ALA A 83 -0.65 9.25 -7.59
N ASN A 84 0.30 9.85 -8.27
CA ASN A 84 0.02 10.70 -9.42
C ASN A 84 -0.63 9.92 -10.57
N TRP A 85 -0.14 8.72 -10.82
CA TRP A 85 -0.73 7.87 -11.85
C TRP A 85 -2.16 7.49 -11.51
N VAL A 86 -2.40 7.07 -10.28
CA VAL A 86 -3.72 6.68 -9.79
C VAL A 86 -4.67 7.87 -9.83
N GLU A 87 -4.15 9.07 -9.56
CA GLU A 87 -4.95 10.30 -9.55
C GLU A 87 -5.68 10.53 -10.87
N HIS A 88 -5.08 10.13 -12.01
CA HIS A 88 -5.71 10.27 -13.32
C HIS A 88 -7.04 9.51 -13.40
N TYR A 89 -7.21 8.51 -12.55
CA TYR A 89 -8.38 7.64 -12.58
C TYR A 89 -9.32 7.90 -11.42
N ARG A 90 -8.98 8.85 -10.56
CA ARG A 90 -9.78 9.15 -9.38
C ARG A 90 -11.21 9.54 -9.76
N ILE A 91 -11.37 10.31 -10.81
CA ILE A 91 -12.67 10.76 -11.28
C ILE A 91 -13.59 9.56 -11.57
N PHE A 92 -13.04 8.51 -12.15
CA PHE A 92 -13.81 7.33 -12.51
C PHE A 92 -14.42 6.66 -11.27
N TRP A 93 -13.61 6.36 -10.28
CA TRP A 93 -14.16 5.65 -9.12
C TRP A 93 -14.94 6.59 -8.21
N GLU A 94 -14.55 7.84 -8.07
CA GLU A 94 -15.32 8.78 -7.27
C GLU A 94 -16.72 8.99 -7.86
N ALA A 95 -16.81 9.18 -9.15
CA ALA A 95 -18.11 9.29 -9.81
C ALA A 95 -18.92 8.00 -9.61
N SER A 96 -18.28 6.86 -9.71
CA SER A 96 -18.94 5.57 -9.50
C SER A 96 -19.39 5.40 -8.07
N PHE A 97 -18.52 5.76 -7.12
CA PHE A 97 -18.87 5.68 -5.70
C PHE A 97 -19.95 6.68 -5.33
N ASP A 98 -19.92 7.88 -5.92
CA ASP A 98 -20.96 8.87 -5.69
C ASP A 98 -22.31 8.36 -6.17
N ARG A 99 -22.34 7.75 -7.36
CA ARG A 99 -23.58 7.15 -7.89
C ARG A 99 -24.05 6.01 -7.00
N LEU A 100 -23.13 5.17 -6.53
CA LEU A 100 -23.47 4.09 -5.63
C LEU A 100 -24.00 4.64 -4.31
N GLY A 101 -23.33 5.68 -3.80
CA GLY A 101 -23.75 6.34 -2.57
C GLY A 101 -25.16 6.89 -2.69
N GLU A 102 -25.48 7.56 -3.80
CA GLU A 102 -26.82 8.07 -4.03
C GLU A 102 -27.83 6.93 -4.13
N TYR A 103 -27.49 5.88 -4.85
CA TYR A 103 -28.35 4.72 -4.94
C TYR A 103 -28.62 4.10 -3.57
N LEU A 104 -27.59 3.95 -2.76
CA LEU A 104 -27.72 3.38 -1.44
C LEU A 104 -28.54 4.28 -0.51
N LYS A 105 -28.35 5.59 -0.61
CA LYS A 105 -29.17 6.54 0.14
C LYS A 105 -30.64 6.40 -0.20
N THR A 106 -30.95 6.31 -1.48
CA THR A 106 -32.32 6.17 -1.95
C THR A 106 -32.92 4.86 -1.46
N ALA A 107 -32.16 3.77 -1.58
CA ALA A 107 -32.60 2.46 -1.13
C ALA A 107 -32.82 2.44 0.39
N THR A 108 -31.90 3.05 1.13
CA THR A 108 -31.98 3.12 2.58
C THR A 108 -33.16 3.98 3.00
N SER A 109 -33.40 5.10 2.32
CA SER A 109 -34.53 5.97 2.63
C SER A 109 -35.85 5.25 2.42
N LYS A 110 -35.98 4.51 1.33
CA LYS A 110 -37.18 3.72 1.07
C LYS A 110 -37.39 2.66 2.12
N LYS A 111 -36.30 1.98 2.50
CA LYS A 111 -36.34 0.94 3.52
C LYS A 111 -36.71 1.55 4.87
N ASN A 112 -36.15 2.69 5.20
CA ASN A 112 -36.44 3.35 6.46
C ASN A 112 -37.89 3.82 6.52
N ARG A 113 -38.44 4.28 5.43
CA ARG A 113 -39.86 4.65 5.41
C ARG A 113 -40.73 3.45 5.75
N LYS A 114 -40.45 2.30 5.17
CA LYS A 114 -41.20 1.09 5.45
C LYS A 114 -40.97 0.58 6.84
N GLY A 115 -39.71 0.69 7.32
CA GLY A 115 -39.35 0.18 8.61
C GLY A 115 -39.63 1.11 9.76
N LYS A 116 -39.93 2.37 9.49
CA LYS A 116 -40.09 3.36 10.53
C LYS A 116 -41.22 3.05 11.48
N LYS A 117 -42.25 2.40 10.98
CA LYS A 117 -43.37 2.00 11.80
C LYS A 117 -43.00 0.92 12.79
N ASN A 118 -42.01 0.14 12.46
CA ASN A 118 -41.57 -0.98 13.29
C ASN A 118 -40.34 -0.69 14.11
N ASP A 119 -39.58 0.31 13.71
CA ASP A 119 -38.31 0.60 14.35
C ASP A 119 -38.46 1.74 15.33
N ARG A 120 -38.79 1.37 16.53
CA ARG A 120 -38.94 2.33 17.60
C ARG A 120 -37.94 2.14 18.68
N SER A 121 -37.07 1.18 18.47
CA SER A 121 -36.12 0.78 19.48
C SER A 121 -35.07 1.83 19.77
N LYS A 122 -35.01 2.82 18.99
CA LYS A 122 -34.03 3.86 19.27
C LYS A 122 -34.68 5.18 19.55
#